data_39783b23e51beead2867ea7a7cd5c71f
#
_entry.id   39783b23e51beead2867ea7a7cd5c71f
#
_cell.length_a   1.000
_cell.length_b   1.000
_cell.length_c   1.000
_cell.angle_alpha   90.00
_cell.angle_beta   90.00
_cell.angle_gamma   90.00
#
_symmetry.space_group_name_H-M   'P 1'
#
loop_
_entity.id
_entity.type
_entity.pdbx_description
1 polymer ?
#
loop_
_entity_poly.entity_id
_entity_poly.type
_entity_poly.pdbx_seq_one_letter_code
_entity_poly.pdbx_strand_id
1 'polypeptide(L)'
;KGTFLMCKEVVPHMVNNKEGYIINIASQAALNGYANAGVYCASKFAMVGLGKALQEEVRPYGIHVHSLNPALIQSQKAETEKVDDGLIQNEDLGNMVVYLLSQPRRLKIDNIGLWGY
;
A
#
# COMPACT_ATOMS: atom_id res chain seq x y z
N LYS A 1 1.81 4.08 -13.61
CA LYS A 1 0.89 3.62 -14.69
C LYS A 1 0.13 2.36 -14.27
N GLY A 2 0.82 1.31 -13.81
CA GLY A 2 0.17 0.03 -13.45
C GLY A 2 -0.92 0.16 -12.41
N THR A 3 -0.65 0.87 -11.30
CA THR A 3 -1.63 1.10 -10.23
C THR A 3 -2.88 1.80 -10.76
N PHE A 4 -2.73 2.83 -11.58
CA PHE A 4 -3.86 3.53 -12.20
C PHE A 4 -4.70 2.60 -13.07
N LEU A 5 -4.07 1.80 -13.92
CA LEU A 5 -4.77 0.87 -14.81
C LEU A 5 -5.53 -0.20 -14.03
N MET A 6 -4.91 -0.78 -13.00
CA MET A 6 -5.59 -1.76 -12.14
C MET A 6 -6.78 -1.16 -11.41
N CYS A 7 -6.62 0.02 -10.82
CA CYS A 7 -7.74 0.72 -10.16
C CYS A 7 -8.89 0.99 -11.14
N LYS A 8 -8.56 1.47 -12.34
CA LYS A 8 -9.55 1.74 -13.39
C LYS A 8 -10.40 0.52 -13.72
N GLU A 9 -9.80 -0.66 -13.76
CA GLU A 9 -10.50 -1.90 -14.10
C GLU A 9 -11.32 -2.46 -12.92
N VAL A 10 -10.82 -2.40 -11.69
CA VAL A 10 -11.48 -3.04 -10.55
C VAL A 10 -12.56 -2.17 -9.89
N VAL A 11 -12.40 -0.85 -9.90
CA VAL A 11 -13.31 0.08 -9.20
C VAL A 11 -14.76 -0.05 -9.67
N PRO A 12 -15.09 -0.15 -10.97
CA PRO A 12 -16.48 -0.31 -11.40
C PRO A 12 -17.17 -1.54 -10.81
N HIS A 13 -16.46 -2.66 -10.66
CA HIS A 13 -16.97 -3.88 -10.03
C HIS A 13 -17.24 -3.68 -8.54
N MET A 14 -16.32 -3.00 -7.84
CA MET A 14 -16.49 -2.69 -6.42
C MET A 14 -17.64 -1.73 -6.18
N VAL A 15 -17.80 -0.72 -7.04
CA VAL A 15 -18.94 0.23 -6.99
C VAL A 15 -20.26 -0.49 -7.14
N ASN A 16 -20.38 -1.41 -8.11
CA ASN A 16 -21.58 -2.22 -8.31
C ASN A 16 -21.92 -3.07 -7.08
N ASN A 17 -20.91 -3.64 -6.43
CA ASN A 17 -21.07 -4.48 -5.24
C ASN A 17 -21.21 -3.65 -3.94
N LYS A 18 -20.96 -2.35 -4.00
CA LYS A 18 -20.91 -1.43 -2.84
C LYS A 18 -19.97 -1.94 -1.74
N GLU A 19 -18.89 -2.57 -2.15
CA GLU A 19 -17.90 -3.18 -1.28
C GLU A 19 -16.57 -3.34 -2.00
N GLY A 20 -15.48 -3.08 -1.32
CA GLY A 20 -14.16 -3.35 -1.84
C GLY A 20 -13.04 -2.75 -0.98
N TYR A 21 -11.87 -3.33 -1.17
CA TYR A 21 -10.63 -2.87 -0.57
C TYR A 21 -9.53 -2.82 -1.62
N ILE A 22 -8.84 -1.71 -1.68
CA ILE A 22 -7.64 -1.53 -2.49
C ILE A 22 -6.49 -1.23 -1.55
N ILE A 23 -5.45 -2.04 -1.57
CA ILE A 23 -4.25 -1.86 -0.76
C ILE A 23 -3.07 -1.68 -1.69
N ASN A 24 -2.57 -0.46 -1.79
CA ASN A 24 -1.40 -0.13 -2.60
C ASN A 24 -0.14 -0.30 -1.76
N ILE A 25 0.75 -1.18 -2.20
CA ILE A 25 2.08 -1.34 -1.59
C ILE A 25 3.02 -0.34 -2.26
N ALA A 26 3.19 0.81 -1.60
CA ALA A 26 4.07 1.86 -2.10
C ALA A 26 5.49 1.74 -1.52
N SER A 27 5.94 2.72 -0.74
CA SER A 27 7.28 2.74 -0.12
C SER A 27 7.37 3.96 0.80
N GLN A 28 8.34 3.98 1.70
CA GLN A 28 8.74 5.22 2.38
C GLN A 28 9.19 6.30 1.39
N ALA A 29 9.66 5.91 0.20
CA ALA A 29 9.91 6.83 -0.91
C ALA A 29 8.65 7.52 -1.47
N ALA A 30 7.46 7.13 -1.04
CA ALA A 30 6.20 7.82 -1.32
C ALA A 30 5.93 8.99 -0.38
N LEU A 31 6.69 9.10 0.69
CA LEU A 31 6.53 10.12 1.75
C LEU A 31 7.79 10.96 1.94
N ASN A 32 8.94 10.46 1.47
CA ASN A 32 10.24 11.07 1.65
C ASN A 32 11.03 11.06 0.34
N GLY A 33 11.86 12.09 0.15
CA GLY A 33 12.81 12.14 -0.95
C GLY A 33 14.13 11.48 -0.57
N TYR A 34 14.73 10.75 -1.51
CA TYR A 34 16.04 10.13 -1.35
C TYR A 34 16.96 10.55 -2.50
N ALA A 35 18.21 10.84 -2.17
CA ALA A 35 19.23 11.17 -3.16
C ALA A 35 19.37 10.04 -4.18
N ASN A 36 19.57 10.40 -5.44
CA ASN A 36 19.72 9.47 -6.57
C ASN A 36 18.49 8.57 -6.86
N ALA A 37 17.34 8.83 -6.24
CA ALA A 37 16.12 8.04 -6.40
C ALA A 37 14.92 8.89 -6.87
N GLY A 38 15.16 10.02 -7.55
CA GLY A 38 14.09 10.98 -7.89
C GLY A 38 12.92 10.39 -8.66
N VAL A 39 13.19 9.62 -9.71
CA VAL A 39 12.14 8.98 -10.54
C VAL A 39 11.38 7.91 -9.72
N TYR A 40 12.10 7.12 -8.93
CA TYR A 40 11.49 6.14 -8.04
C TYR A 40 10.58 6.82 -7.01
N CYS A 41 11.09 7.85 -6.31
CA CYS A 41 10.29 8.64 -5.36
C CYS A 41 9.05 9.21 -6.04
N ALA A 42 9.20 9.85 -7.20
CA ALA A 42 8.08 10.43 -7.94
C ALA A 42 7.00 9.38 -8.25
N SER A 43 7.40 8.18 -8.69
CA SER A 43 6.47 7.09 -8.98
C SER A 43 5.71 6.62 -7.73
N LYS A 44 6.36 6.57 -6.58
CA LYS A 44 5.76 6.15 -5.30
C LYS A 44 4.88 7.24 -4.69
N PHE A 45 5.29 8.50 -4.76
CA PHE A 45 4.42 9.65 -4.40
C PHE A 45 3.14 9.64 -5.23
N ALA A 46 3.24 9.37 -6.55
CA ALA A 46 2.08 9.29 -7.43
C ALA A 46 1.10 8.18 -7.00
N MET A 47 1.59 7.03 -6.54
CA MET A 47 0.73 5.95 -6.03
C MET A 47 -0.08 6.40 -4.80
N VAL A 48 0.56 7.06 -3.86
CA VAL A 48 -0.11 7.56 -2.64
C VAL A 48 -1.10 8.68 -2.99
N GLY A 49 -0.70 9.62 -3.84
CA GLY A 49 -1.58 10.71 -4.30
C GLY A 49 -2.83 10.18 -5.01
N LEU A 50 -2.65 9.24 -5.93
CA LEU A 50 -3.75 8.57 -6.61
C LEU A 50 -4.68 7.85 -5.62
N GLY A 51 -4.11 7.09 -4.68
CA GLY A 51 -4.88 6.37 -3.66
C GLY A 51 -5.72 7.30 -2.79
N LYS A 52 -5.17 8.45 -2.40
CA LYS A 52 -5.91 9.46 -1.62
C LYS A 52 -7.08 10.06 -2.39
N ALA A 53 -6.85 10.45 -3.65
CA ALA A 53 -7.90 10.99 -4.50
C ALA A 53 -9.00 9.95 -4.73
N LEU A 54 -8.60 8.72 -5.07
CA LEU A 54 -9.54 7.63 -5.30
C LEU A 54 -10.37 7.32 -4.06
N GLN A 55 -9.78 7.34 -2.86
CA GLN A 55 -10.53 7.12 -1.62
C GLN A 55 -11.71 8.09 -1.46
N GLU A 56 -11.51 9.35 -1.79
CA GLU A 56 -12.60 10.33 -1.70
C GLU A 56 -13.68 10.09 -2.75
N GLU A 57 -13.31 9.64 -3.95
CA GLU A 57 -14.27 9.31 -5.01
C GLU A 57 -15.11 8.07 -4.69
N VAL A 58 -14.49 7.04 -4.11
CA VAL A 58 -15.16 5.74 -3.88
C VAL A 58 -15.74 5.57 -2.48
N ARG A 59 -15.46 6.49 -1.59
CA ARG A 59 -15.97 6.49 -0.21
C ARG A 59 -17.50 6.34 -0.12
N PRO A 60 -18.32 7.04 -0.94
CA PRO A 60 -19.77 6.89 -0.89
C PRO A 60 -20.27 5.47 -1.22
N TYR A 61 -19.43 4.65 -1.86
CA TYR A 61 -19.77 3.28 -2.25
C TYR A 61 -19.25 2.24 -1.26
N GLY A 62 -18.72 2.65 -0.11
CA GLY A 62 -18.22 1.73 0.91
C GLY A 62 -16.91 1.04 0.54
N ILE A 63 -16.12 1.63 -0.36
CA ILE A 63 -14.82 1.12 -0.80
C ILE A 63 -13.71 1.80 0.00
N HIS A 64 -12.73 1.01 0.43
CA HIS A 64 -11.56 1.47 1.18
C HIS A 64 -10.31 1.41 0.33
N VAL A 65 -9.52 2.48 0.36
CA VAL A 65 -8.22 2.55 -0.32
C VAL A 65 -7.14 2.86 0.70
N HIS A 66 -6.19 1.95 0.85
CA HIS A 66 -5.08 2.06 1.79
C HIS A 66 -3.74 2.11 1.06
N SER A 67 -2.77 2.77 1.64
CA SER A 67 -1.37 2.71 1.19
C SER A 67 -0.49 2.18 2.31
N LEU A 68 0.23 1.10 2.04
CA LEU A 68 1.31 0.61 2.88
C LEU A 68 2.63 1.14 2.34
N ASN A 69 3.40 1.77 3.21
CA ASN A 69 4.64 2.43 2.84
C ASN A 69 5.81 1.83 3.62
N PRO A 70 6.25 0.61 3.25
CA PRO A 70 7.35 -0.03 3.93
C PRO A 70 8.68 0.65 3.63
N ALA A 71 9.58 0.63 4.61
CA ALA A 71 10.98 0.92 4.43
C ALA A 71 11.69 -0.29 3.79
N LEU A 72 12.88 -0.62 4.22
CA LEU A 72 13.64 -1.72 3.63
C LEU A 72 13.05 -3.08 4.03
N ILE A 73 12.78 -3.92 3.03
CA ILE A 73 12.24 -5.27 3.20
C ILE A 73 13.31 -6.28 2.82
N GLN A 74 13.46 -7.33 3.61
CA GLN A 74 14.20 -8.52 3.22
C GLN A 74 13.29 -9.44 2.37
N SER A 75 13.14 -9.10 1.09
CA SER A 75 12.17 -9.75 0.20
C SER A 75 12.69 -11.02 -0.48
N GLN A 76 14.00 -11.18 -0.59
CA GLN A 76 14.64 -12.35 -1.20
C GLN A 76 15.67 -12.93 -0.22
N LYS A 77 15.45 -14.16 0.15
CA LYS A 77 16.39 -14.93 0.96
C LYS A 77 16.90 -16.10 0.13
N ALA A 78 18.22 -16.24 0.02
CA ALA A 78 18.78 -17.54 -0.33
C ALA A 78 18.43 -18.54 0.79
N GLU A 79 18.27 -19.81 0.50
CA GLU A 79 17.93 -20.84 1.51
C GLU A 79 18.89 -20.83 2.72
N THR A 80 20.12 -20.34 2.52
CA THR A 80 21.17 -20.23 3.55
C THR A 80 21.21 -18.87 4.23
N GLU A 81 20.40 -17.90 3.81
CA GLU A 81 20.42 -16.53 4.32
C GLU A 81 19.62 -16.44 5.63
N LYS A 82 20.27 -15.91 6.66
CA LYS A 82 19.61 -15.71 7.95
C LYS A 82 18.59 -14.56 7.87
N VAL A 83 17.54 -14.68 8.65
CA VAL A 83 16.60 -13.60 8.89
C VAL A 83 17.36 -12.44 9.55
N ASP A 84 17.26 -11.26 8.95
CA ASP A 84 17.70 -10.02 9.57
C ASP A 84 16.53 -9.43 10.37
N ASP A 85 16.59 -9.57 11.69
CA ASP A 85 15.54 -9.11 12.60
C ASP A 85 15.38 -7.58 12.61
N GLY A 86 16.34 -6.84 12.05
CA GLY A 86 16.26 -5.40 11.87
C GLY A 86 15.52 -4.96 10.61
N LEU A 87 15.17 -5.90 9.73
CA LEU A 87 14.47 -5.62 8.49
C LEU A 87 13.04 -6.15 8.50
N ILE A 88 12.16 -5.42 7.81
CA ILE A 88 10.78 -5.88 7.57
C ILE A 88 10.83 -7.17 6.77
N GLN A 89 10.04 -8.16 7.19
CA GLN A 89 9.90 -9.43 6.50
C GLN A 89 8.61 -9.45 5.65
N ASN A 90 8.54 -10.34 4.67
CA ASN A 90 7.33 -10.48 3.83
C ASN A 90 6.08 -10.78 4.66
N GLU A 91 6.23 -11.59 5.71
CA GLU A 91 5.15 -11.97 6.62
C GLU A 91 4.58 -10.76 7.36
N ASP A 92 5.40 -9.76 7.69
CA ASP A 92 4.95 -8.53 8.35
C ASP A 92 3.98 -7.75 7.45
N LEU A 93 4.29 -7.68 6.15
CA LEU A 93 3.38 -7.06 5.18
C LEU A 93 2.09 -7.84 5.02
N GLY A 94 2.18 -9.16 4.92
CA GLY A 94 1.01 -10.04 4.83
C GLY A 94 0.08 -9.87 6.03
N ASN A 95 0.63 -9.87 7.24
CA ASN A 95 -0.11 -9.65 8.48
C ASN A 95 -0.76 -8.27 8.50
N MET A 96 -0.09 -7.24 8.01
CA MET A 96 -0.67 -5.90 7.94
C MET A 96 -1.83 -5.82 6.95
N VAL A 97 -1.75 -6.50 5.81
CA VAL A 97 -2.87 -6.60 4.85
C VAL A 97 -4.07 -7.27 5.50
N VAL A 98 -3.87 -8.39 6.18
CA VAL A 98 -4.94 -9.09 6.90
C VAL A 98 -5.54 -8.20 7.99
N TYR A 99 -4.72 -7.47 8.73
CA TYR A 99 -5.18 -6.51 9.73
C TYR A 99 -6.10 -5.45 9.11
N LEU A 100 -5.70 -4.84 8.00
CA LEU A 100 -6.52 -3.83 7.31
C LEU A 100 -7.87 -4.38 6.86
N LEU A 101 -7.88 -5.59 6.30
CA LEU A 101 -9.11 -6.24 5.83
C LEU A 101 -10.04 -6.67 6.97
N SER A 102 -9.53 -6.86 8.18
CA SER A 102 -10.31 -7.27 9.35
C SER A 102 -10.88 -6.12 10.18
N GLN A 103 -10.53 -4.88 9.85
CA GLN A 103 -11.04 -3.72 10.58
C GLN A 103 -12.51 -3.42 10.26
N PRO A 104 -13.25 -2.76 11.20
CA PRO A 104 -14.62 -2.35 10.90
C PRO A 104 -14.70 -1.40 9.71
N ARG A 105 -15.71 -1.55 8.88
CA ARG A 105 -15.91 -0.73 7.67
C ARG A 105 -16.02 0.77 7.95
N ARG A 106 -16.39 1.17 9.15
CA ARG A 106 -16.44 2.59 9.57
C ARG A 106 -15.07 3.21 9.76
N LEU A 107 -14.01 2.40 9.87
CA LEU A 107 -12.66 2.89 10.14
C LEU A 107 -11.96 3.23 8.83
N LYS A 108 -11.56 4.48 8.68
CA LYS A 108 -10.70 4.92 7.58
C LYS A 108 -9.25 4.88 8.03
N ILE A 109 -8.46 4.04 7.39
CA ILE A 109 -7.00 4.01 7.55
C ILE A 109 -6.40 4.42 6.21
N ASP A 110 -5.66 5.51 6.20
CA ASP A 110 -5.17 6.14 4.96
C ASP A 110 -3.79 5.62 4.56
N ASN A 111 -2.76 6.03 5.28
CA ASN A 111 -1.37 5.65 5.04
C ASN A 111 -0.77 4.98 6.25
N ILE A 112 -0.02 3.91 6.03
CA ILE A 112 0.72 3.23 7.08
C ILE A 112 2.19 3.17 6.69
N GLY A 113 3.04 3.80 7.49
CA GLY A 113 4.49 3.66 7.40
C GLY A 113 4.95 2.45 8.20
N LEU A 114 5.83 1.65 7.61
CA LEU A 114 6.43 0.48 8.23
C LEU A 114 7.95 0.60 8.18
N TRP A 115 8.60 0.39 9.31
CA TRP A 115 10.04 0.50 9.46
C TRP A 115 10.60 -0.75 10.14
N GLY A 116 11.79 -1.17 9.74
CA GLY A 116 12.60 -2.06 10.55
C GLY A 116 13.14 -1.33 11.79
N TYR A 117 13.60 -2.06 12.75
CA TYR A 117 14.06 -1.49 14.02
C TYR A 117 15.58 -1.61 14.16
#